data_4ca05dde0a9b23a7a3232b5c494a5585
#
_entry.id   4ca05dde0a9b23a7a3232b5c494a5585
#
_cell.length_a   1.000
_cell.length_b   1.000
_cell.length_c   1.000
_cell.angle_alpha   90.00
_cell.angle_beta   90.00
_cell.angle_gamma   90.00
#
_symmetry.space_group_name_H-M   'P 1'
#
loop_
_entity.id
_entity.type
_entity.pdbx_description
1 polymer ?
#
loop_
_entity_poly.entity_id
_entity_poly.type
_entity_poly.pdbx_seq_one_letter_code
_entity_poly.pdbx_strand_id
1 'polypeptide(L)'
;SSIIEVTSGYLKALAFGACSIILFTALRCFSEGLTQTKPVFFVAFFGMLLNIPADIILVNGLFGFPELGGVGCGYATSFISTLMLIGMVIVIMLQKDLRAIKIFSGIRLPQFKTFKELIFLGLPIGLGIFVELSMFSGAAIILGPLGDLIVASHAVALSIASFLFMVPLSIGLAAATRV
;
A
#
# COMPACT_ATOMS: atom_id res chain seq x y z
N SER A 1 -17.11 -22.93 5.92
CA SER A 1 -17.81 -21.93 5.05
C SER A 1 -17.52 -20.52 5.50
N SER A 2 -17.46 -20.24 6.79
CA SER A 2 -17.23 -18.88 7.32
C SER A 2 -15.90 -18.23 6.89
N ILE A 3 -14.80 -18.98 6.83
CA ILE A 3 -13.47 -18.43 6.43
C ILE A 3 -13.50 -17.98 4.97
N ILE A 4 -14.12 -18.76 4.08
CA ILE A 4 -14.21 -18.42 2.65
C ILE A 4 -15.05 -17.16 2.45
N GLU A 5 -16.14 -17.01 3.18
CA GLU A 5 -17.01 -15.82 3.10
C GLU A 5 -16.30 -14.57 3.59
N VAL A 6 -15.58 -14.65 4.74
CA VAL A 6 -14.78 -13.53 5.27
C VAL A 6 -13.66 -13.15 4.30
N THR A 7 -12.95 -14.14 3.76
CA THR A 7 -11.88 -13.88 2.78
C THR A 7 -12.40 -13.25 1.50
N SER A 8 -13.53 -13.76 0.97
CA SER A 8 -14.17 -13.18 -0.21
C SER A 8 -14.66 -11.75 0.03
N GLY A 9 -15.25 -11.49 1.20
CA GLY A 9 -15.68 -10.15 1.61
C GLY A 9 -14.49 -9.18 1.73
N TYR A 10 -13.40 -9.62 2.36
CA TYR A 10 -12.18 -8.85 2.48
C TYR A 10 -11.57 -8.50 1.11
N LEU A 11 -11.47 -9.47 0.20
CA LEU A 11 -10.95 -9.24 -1.16
C LEU A 11 -11.83 -8.26 -1.96
N LYS A 12 -13.14 -8.35 -1.83
CA LYS A 12 -14.06 -7.39 -2.46
C LYS A 12 -13.90 -5.98 -1.90
N ALA A 13 -13.73 -5.85 -0.57
CA ALA A 13 -13.50 -4.58 0.07
C ALA A 13 -12.16 -3.96 -0.38
N LEU A 14 -11.10 -4.75 -0.48
CA LEU A 14 -9.81 -4.30 -1.02
C LEU A 14 -9.87 -3.94 -2.51
N ALA A 15 -10.60 -4.69 -3.31
CA ALA A 15 -10.77 -4.40 -4.73
C ALA A 15 -11.40 -3.02 -4.96
N PHE A 16 -12.32 -2.61 -4.08
CA PHE A 16 -12.88 -1.26 -4.12
C PHE A 16 -11.83 -0.17 -3.88
N GLY A 17 -10.89 -0.40 -2.94
CA GLY A 17 -9.79 0.51 -2.64
C GLY A 17 -8.59 0.40 -3.59
N ALA A 18 -8.52 -0.63 -4.42
CA ALA A 18 -7.33 -0.92 -5.25
C ALA A 18 -6.96 0.26 -6.17
N CYS A 19 -7.95 0.91 -6.77
CA CYS A 19 -7.73 2.07 -7.63
C CYS A 19 -7.09 3.22 -6.83
N SER A 20 -7.59 3.50 -5.63
CA SER A 20 -7.05 4.55 -4.74
C SER A 20 -5.63 4.23 -4.30
N ILE A 21 -5.33 2.98 -3.99
CA ILE A 21 -3.99 2.52 -3.59
C ILE A 21 -3.00 2.71 -4.74
N ILE A 22 -3.37 2.31 -5.95
CA ILE A 22 -2.50 2.44 -7.15
C ILE A 22 -2.24 3.91 -7.46
N LEU A 23 -3.27 4.74 -7.46
CA LEU A 23 -3.14 6.19 -7.73
C LEU A 23 -2.32 6.89 -6.65
N PHE A 24 -2.55 6.57 -5.36
CA PHE A 24 -1.73 7.09 -4.26
C PHE A 24 -0.26 6.71 -4.43
N THR A 25 0.02 5.43 -4.74
CA THR A 25 1.39 4.94 -4.95
C THR A 25 2.06 5.65 -6.14
N ALA A 26 1.33 5.88 -7.24
CA ALA A 26 1.85 6.61 -8.39
C ALA A 26 2.20 8.07 -8.03
N LEU A 27 1.31 8.79 -7.31
CA LEU A 27 1.58 10.16 -6.86
C LEU A 27 2.70 10.23 -5.82
N ARG A 28 2.81 9.23 -4.95
CA ARG A 28 3.91 9.08 -4.03
C ARG A 28 5.24 8.93 -4.75
N CYS A 29 5.35 7.96 -5.67
CA CYS A 29 6.57 7.74 -6.47
C CYS A 29 6.94 9.00 -7.28
N PHE A 30 5.95 9.69 -7.83
CA PHE A 30 6.16 10.97 -8.51
C PHE A 30 6.79 12.03 -7.60
N SER A 31 6.26 12.22 -6.38
CA SER A 31 6.79 13.20 -5.43
C SER A 31 8.17 12.81 -4.90
N GLU A 32 8.40 11.53 -4.66
CA GLU A 32 9.71 11.00 -4.27
C GLU A 32 10.75 11.19 -5.37
N GLY A 33 10.39 10.99 -6.65
CA GLY A 33 11.24 11.25 -7.81
C GLY A 33 11.61 12.73 -8.00
N LEU A 34 10.80 13.64 -7.45
CA LEU A 34 11.10 15.08 -7.39
C LEU A 34 11.84 15.49 -6.11
N THR A 35 12.34 14.53 -5.34
CA THR A 35 13.00 14.72 -4.03
C THR A 35 12.12 15.39 -2.96
N GLN A 36 10.82 15.48 -3.20
CA GLN A 36 9.82 16.05 -2.27
C GLN A 36 9.23 14.96 -1.39
N THR A 37 10.03 14.43 -0.46
CA THR A 37 9.64 13.32 0.42
C THR A 37 8.85 13.77 1.66
N LYS A 38 9.02 15.04 2.10
CA LYS A 38 8.35 15.56 3.30
C LYS A 38 6.82 15.45 3.24
N PRO A 39 6.14 15.94 2.18
CA PRO A 39 4.69 15.85 2.12
C PRO A 39 4.17 14.41 2.09
N VAL A 40 4.89 13.52 1.39
CA VAL A 40 4.59 12.09 1.36
C VAL A 40 4.62 11.50 2.76
N PHE A 41 5.66 11.83 3.53
CA PHE A 41 5.78 11.37 4.92
C PHE A 41 4.59 11.81 5.77
N PHE A 42 4.20 13.10 5.72
CA PHE A 42 3.08 13.59 6.52
C PHE A 42 1.76 12.91 6.12
N VAL A 43 1.47 12.77 4.83
CA VAL A 43 0.24 12.09 4.36
C VAL A 43 0.23 10.63 4.81
N ALA A 44 1.35 9.91 4.68
CA ALA A 44 1.46 8.52 5.12
C ALA A 44 1.34 8.40 6.65
N PHE A 45 1.98 9.28 7.40
CA PHE A 45 1.92 9.29 8.87
C PHE A 45 0.50 9.52 9.38
N PHE A 46 -0.20 10.54 8.87
CA PHE A 46 -1.59 10.78 9.23
C PHE A 46 -2.52 9.66 8.77
N GLY A 47 -2.27 9.07 7.58
CA GLY A 47 -2.99 7.89 7.12
C GLY A 47 -2.86 6.72 8.08
N MET A 48 -1.64 6.42 8.55
CA MET A 48 -1.39 5.39 9.55
C MET A 48 -2.11 5.69 10.88
N LEU A 49 -2.05 6.93 11.36
CA LEU A 49 -2.74 7.33 12.59
C LEU A 49 -4.27 7.18 12.50
N LEU A 50 -4.85 7.47 11.35
CA LEU A 50 -6.28 7.33 11.09
C LEU A 50 -6.70 5.88 10.83
N ASN A 51 -5.78 5.05 10.34
CA ASN A 51 -6.05 3.64 10.07
C ASN A 51 -6.34 2.87 11.37
N ILE A 52 -5.57 3.12 12.44
CA ILE A 52 -5.76 2.44 13.73
C ILE A 52 -7.19 2.58 14.28
N PRO A 53 -7.73 3.80 14.47
CA PRO A 53 -9.11 3.95 14.94
C PRO A 53 -10.15 3.47 13.92
N ALA A 54 -9.89 3.60 12.63
CA ALA A 54 -10.80 3.11 11.59
C ALA A 54 -10.94 1.58 11.64
N ASP A 55 -9.82 0.85 11.82
CA ASP A 55 -9.83 -0.60 12.01
C ASP A 55 -10.60 -0.98 13.27
N ILE A 56 -10.35 -0.33 14.41
CA ILE A 56 -11.04 -0.61 15.68
C ILE A 56 -12.55 -0.40 15.53
N ILE A 57 -12.98 0.69 14.89
CA ILE A 57 -14.40 1.02 14.71
C ILE A 57 -15.10 0.00 13.80
N LEU A 58 -14.51 -0.36 12.68
CA LEU A 58 -15.14 -1.23 11.68
C LEU A 58 -15.05 -2.72 12.02
N VAL A 59 -14.02 -3.13 12.74
CA VAL A 59 -13.88 -4.52 13.21
C VAL A 59 -14.84 -4.82 14.34
N ASN A 60 -14.94 -3.92 15.34
CA ASN A 60 -15.73 -4.12 16.54
C ASN A 60 -17.16 -3.55 16.43
N GLY A 61 -17.53 -2.93 15.31
CA GLY A 61 -18.86 -2.37 15.12
C GLY A 61 -19.20 -1.20 16.05
N LEU A 62 -18.20 -0.36 16.40
CA LEU A 62 -18.41 0.78 17.28
C LEU A 62 -19.20 1.90 16.55
N PHE A 63 -19.86 2.78 17.32
CA PHE A 63 -20.64 3.92 16.80
C PHE A 63 -21.82 3.55 15.89
N GLY A 64 -22.38 2.35 16.04
CA GLY A 64 -23.56 1.92 15.27
C GLY A 64 -23.23 1.29 13.92
N PHE A 65 -21.96 1.04 13.61
CA PHE A 65 -21.56 0.24 12.48
C PHE A 65 -21.75 -1.25 12.79
N PRO A 66 -22.10 -2.09 11.78
CA PRO A 66 -22.16 -3.54 11.97
C PRO A 66 -20.76 -4.09 12.27
N GLU A 67 -20.69 -5.12 13.12
CA GLU A 67 -19.46 -5.87 13.35
C GLU A 67 -19.04 -6.61 12.08
N LEU A 68 -18.10 -6.05 11.32
CA LEU A 68 -17.62 -6.62 10.06
C LEU A 68 -16.46 -7.59 10.25
N GLY A 69 -15.90 -7.67 11.45
CA GLY A 69 -14.75 -8.52 11.75
C GLY A 69 -13.59 -8.30 10.76
N GLY A 70 -13.06 -9.38 10.18
CA GLY A 70 -11.95 -9.29 9.22
C GLY A 70 -12.27 -8.52 7.93
N VAL A 71 -13.54 -8.48 7.50
CA VAL A 71 -13.96 -7.69 6.34
C VAL A 71 -13.87 -6.19 6.63
N GLY A 72 -14.07 -5.80 7.89
CA GLY A 72 -13.95 -4.42 8.36
C GLY A 72 -12.56 -3.83 8.11
N CYS A 73 -11.49 -4.61 8.31
CA CYS A 73 -10.12 -4.19 7.98
C CYS A 73 -9.96 -3.86 6.49
N GLY A 74 -10.59 -4.63 5.60
CA GLY A 74 -10.56 -4.36 4.17
C GLY A 74 -11.20 -3.03 3.79
N TYR A 75 -12.34 -2.71 4.39
CA TYR A 75 -13.02 -1.43 4.19
C TYR A 75 -12.27 -0.26 4.82
N ALA A 76 -11.71 -0.43 6.04
CA ALA A 76 -10.88 0.58 6.68
C ALA A 76 -9.68 0.95 5.82
N THR A 77 -8.94 -0.05 5.35
CA THR A 77 -7.78 0.14 4.47
C THR A 77 -8.17 0.86 3.18
N SER A 78 -9.27 0.49 2.54
CA SER A 78 -9.76 1.12 1.32
C SER A 78 -10.18 2.57 1.54
N PHE A 79 -10.86 2.84 2.65
CA PHE A 79 -11.27 4.20 3.02
C PHE A 79 -10.06 5.09 3.31
N ILE A 80 -9.12 4.62 4.13
CA ILE A 80 -7.91 5.37 4.46
C ILE A 80 -7.03 5.59 3.23
N SER A 81 -6.89 4.60 2.35
CA SER A 81 -6.16 4.76 1.08
C SER A 81 -6.77 5.84 0.19
N THR A 82 -8.09 5.96 0.20
CA THR A 82 -8.79 7.03 -0.52
C THR A 82 -8.55 8.40 0.12
N LEU A 83 -8.56 8.49 1.46
CA LEU A 83 -8.19 9.72 2.17
C LEU A 83 -6.75 10.12 1.92
N MET A 84 -5.82 9.16 1.91
CA MET A 84 -4.41 9.41 1.59
C MET A 84 -4.23 9.90 0.16
N LEU A 85 -4.97 9.34 -0.80
CA LEU A 85 -4.99 9.83 -2.18
C LEU A 85 -5.46 11.28 -2.25
N ILE A 86 -6.57 11.61 -1.61
CA ILE A 86 -7.11 12.98 -1.56
C ILE A 86 -6.09 13.91 -0.89
N GLY A 87 -5.52 13.51 0.23
CA GLY A 87 -4.47 14.26 0.94
C GLY A 87 -3.27 14.54 0.04
N MET A 88 -2.83 13.54 -0.72
CA MET A 88 -1.70 13.70 -1.65
C MET A 88 -2.02 14.65 -2.80
N VAL A 89 -3.23 14.58 -3.37
CA VAL A 89 -3.69 15.51 -4.41
C VAL A 89 -3.72 16.94 -3.87
N ILE A 90 -4.26 17.15 -2.66
CA ILE A 90 -4.31 18.47 -2.01
C ILE A 90 -2.89 19.01 -1.81
N VAL A 91 -1.97 18.20 -1.31
CA VAL A 91 -0.57 18.61 -1.10
C VAL A 91 0.11 18.99 -2.41
N ILE A 92 -0.08 18.22 -3.47
CA ILE A 92 0.46 18.53 -4.80
C ILE A 92 -0.11 19.87 -5.34
N MET A 93 -1.39 20.14 -5.08
CA MET A 93 -2.03 21.39 -5.51
C MET A 93 -1.57 22.61 -4.69
N LEU A 94 -1.27 22.45 -3.42
CA LEU A 94 -0.85 23.52 -2.51
C LEU A 94 0.64 23.85 -2.63
N GLN A 95 1.49 22.85 -2.90
CA GLN A 95 2.93 23.05 -3.02
C GLN A 95 3.31 23.70 -4.35
N LYS A 96 3.92 24.88 -4.27
CA LYS A 96 4.31 25.70 -5.45
C LYS A 96 5.24 24.93 -6.40
N ASP A 97 6.17 24.16 -5.87
CA ASP A 97 7.17 23.39 -6.63
C ASP A 97 6.51 22.26 -7.44
N LEU A 98 5.58 21.53 -6.84
CA LEU A 98 4.83 20.44 -7.48
C LEU A 98 3.77 20.99 -8.45
N ARG A 99 3.14 22.11 -8.09
CA ARG A 99 2.15 22.79 -8.94
C ARG A 99 2.75 23.38 -10.22
N ALA A 100 4.02 23.83 -10.17
CA ALA A 100 4.73 24.39 -11.33
C ALA A 100 4.85 23.39 -12.48
N ILE A 101 4.88 22.09 -12.18
CA ILE A 101 4.98 21.01 -13.18
C ILE A 101 3.65 20.78 -13.93
N LYS A 102 2.54 21.40 -13.45
CA LYS A 102 1.22 21.34 -14.11
C LYS A 102 0.76 19.92 -14.48
N ILE A 103 0.92 18.95 -13.57
CA ILE A 103 0.59 17.54 -13.79
C ILE A 103 -0.85 17.36 -14.30
N PHE A 104 -1.79 18.16 -13.76
CA PHE A 104 -3.20 18.09 -14.11
C PHE A 104 -3.59 18.97 -15.33
N SER A 105 -2.67 19.75 -15.91
CA SER A 105 -2.99 20.71 -16.99
C SER A 105 -2.84 20.15 -18.40
N GLY A 106 -2.57 18.89 -18.57
CA GLY A 106 -2.45 18.30 -19.91
C GLY A 106 -2.36 16.78 -19.83
N ILE A 107 -3.50 16.12 -19.73
CA ILE A 107 -3.57 14.67 -19.92
C ILE A 107 -3.28 14.42 -21.41
N ARG A 108 -2.02 14.25 -21.75
CA ARG A 108 -1.62 13.74 -23.06
C ARG A 108 -1.71 12.22 -23.00
N LEU A 109 -2.34 11.63 -23.99
CA LEU A 109 -2.31 10.17 -24.14
C LEU A 109 -0.84 9.72 -24.17
N PRO A 110 -0.48 8.71 -23.36
CA PRO A 110 0.88 8.23 -23.28
C PRO A 110 1.35 7.78 -24.67
N GLN A 111 2.51 8.26 -25.09
CA GLN A 111 3.12 7.78 -26.33
C GLN A 111 3.47 6.30 -26.15
N PHE A 112 3.16 5.49 -27.15
CA PHE A 112 3.39 4.04 -27.10
C PHE A 112 4.86 3.71 -26.76
N LYS A 113 5.79 4.55 -27.17
CA LYS A 113 7.22 4.41 -26.85
C LYS A 113 7.47 4.50 -25.33
N THR A 114 6.94 5.54 -24.69
CA THR A 114 7.07 5.75 -23.23
C THR A 114 6.39 4.62 -22.44
N PHE A 115 5.24 4.15 -22.91
CA PHE A 115 4.55 3.00 -22.30
C PHE A 115 5.38 1.72 -22.36
N LYS A 116 6.02 1.45 -23.52
CA LYS A 116 6.91 0.30 -23.68
C LYS A 116 8.14 0.40 -22.77
N GLU A 117 8.74 1.57 -22.65
CA GLU A 117 9.88 1.81 -21.76
C GLU A 117 9.50 1.57 -20.28
N LEU A 118 8.34 2.06 -19.85
CA LEU A 118 7.82 1.84 -18.50
C LEU A 118 7.56 0.36 -18.20
N ILE A 119 6.98 -0.39 -19.14
CA ILE A 119 6.76 -1.83 -18.97
C ILE A 119 8.10 -2.55 -18.91
N PHE A 120 9.04 -2.24 -19.80
CA PHE A 120 10.34 -2.92 -19.84
C PHE A 120 11.16 -2.68 -18.56
N LEU A 121 11.02 -1.51 -17.95
CA LEU A 121 11.66 -1.19 -16.68
C LEU A 121 10.89 -1.76 -15.47
N GLY A 122 9.57 -1.65 -15.48
CA GLY A 122 8.72 -2.06 -14.36
C GLY A 122 8.54 -3.57 -14.24
N LEU A 123 8.55 -4.31 -15.36
CA LEU A 123 8.34 -5.75 -15.36
C LEU A 123 9.41 -6.52 -14.57
N PRO A 124 10.72 -6.29 -14.75
CA PRO A 124 11.75 -6.96 -13.96
C PRO A 124 11.66 -6.62 -12.47
N ILE A 125 11.39 -5.36 -12.14
CA ILE A 125 11.20 -4.90 -10.75
C ILE A 125 9.99 -5.59 -10.12
N GLY A 126 8.86 -5.60 -10.84
CA GLY A 126 7.63 -6.26 -10.39
C GLY A 126 7.81 -7.78 -10.22
N LEU A 127 8.53 -8.44 -11.12
CA LEU A 127 8.85 -9.86 -10.99
C LEU A 127 9.74 -10.13 -9.77
N GLY A 128 10.72 -9.27 -9.49
CA GLY A 128 11.54 -9.37 -8.29
C GLY A 128 10.70 -9.34 -7.00
N ILE A 129 9.84 -8.34 -6.88
CA ILE A 129 8.92 -8.20 -5.74
C ILE A 129 7.94 -9.39 -5.67
N PHE A 130 7.43 -9.84 -6.81
CA PHE A 130 6.53 -11.00 -6.88
C PHE A 130 7.19 -12.28 -6.36
N VAL A 131 8.42 -12.56 -6.78
CA VAL A 131 9.20 -13.73 -6.31
C VAL A 131 9.44 -13.63 -4.80
N GLU A 132 9.86 -12.47 -4.31
CA GLU A 132 10.09 -12.22 -2.89
C GLU A 132 8.83 -12.48 -2.05
N LEU A 133 7.71 -11.87 -2.41
CA LEU A 133 6.43 -12.09 -1.71
C LEU A 133 5.94 -13.54 -1.83
N SER A 134 6.16 -14.18 -2.98
CA SER A 134 5.78 -15.58 -3.18
C SER A 134 6.59 -16.53 -2.30
N MET A 135 7.85 -16.24 -2.01
CA MET A 135 8.65 -17.04 -1.06
C MET A 135 8.08 -16.96 0.35
N PHE A 136 7.73 -15.77 0.84
CA PHE A 136 7.13 -15.63 2.17
C PHE A 136 5.75 -16.26 2.27
N SER A 137 4.89 -16.02 1.28
CA SER A 137 3.54 -16.62 1.24
C SER A 137 3.59 -18.12 1.03
N GLY A 138 4.49 -18.61 0.18
CA GLY A 138 4.70 -20.03 -0.06
C GLY A 138 5.16 -20.78 1.18
N ALA A 139 6.07 -20.21 1.96
CA ALA A 139 6.48 -20.79 3.24
C ALA A 139 5.29 -20.95 4.20
N ALA A 140 4.42 -19.95 4.31
CA ALA A 140 3.22 -20.03 5.15
C ALA A 140 2.25 -21.12 4.69
N ILE A 141 2.08 -21.32 3.37
CA ILE A 141 1.23 -22.38 2.82
C ILE A 141 1.82 -23.76 3.10
N ILE A 142 3.14 -23.94 2.98
CA ILE A 142 3.82 -25.22 3.26
C ILE A 142 3.75 -25.56 4.76
N LEU A 143 3.80 -24.56 5.63
CA LEU A 143 3.71 -24.74 7.07
C LEU A 143 2.27 -24.98 7.56
N GLY A 144 1.25 -24.61 6.78
CA GLY A 144 -0.15 -24.75 7.14
C GLY A 144 -0.55 -26.14 7.65
N PRO A 145 -0.21 -27.24 6.95
CA PRO A 145 -0.53 -28.61 7.40
C PRO A 145 0.16 -29.05 8.68
N LEU A 146 1.21 -28.34 9.14
CA LEU A 146 1.96 -28.68 10.35
C LEU A 146 1.30 -28.18 11.64
N GLY A 147 0.24 -27.41 11.53
CA GLY A 147 -0.60 -26.94 12.65
C GLY A 147 -0.46 -25.44 12.96
N ASP A 148 -1.49 -24.93 13.61
CA ASP A 148 -1.66 -23.49 13.87
C ASP A 148 -0.52 -22.89 14.71
N LEU A 149 0.05 -23.63 15.64
CA LEU A 149 1.15 -23.17 16.49
C LEU A 149 2.41 -22.87 15.67
N ILE A 150 2.71 -23.71 14.67
CA ILE A 150 3.90 -23.56 13.81
C ILE A 150 3.69 -22.36 12.89
N VAL A 151 2.50 -22.20 12.33
CA VAL A 151 2.15 -21.05 11.49
C VAL A 151 2.23 -19.75 12.29
N ALA A 152 1.70 -19.73 13.51
CA ALA A 152 1.78 -18.57 14.39
C ALA A 152 3.23 -18.21 14.76
N SER A 153 4.05 -19.21 15.09
CA SER A 153 5.47 -19.00 15.40
C SER A 153 6.24 -18.44 14.20
N HIS A 154 5.95 -18.95 13.00
CA HIS A 154 6.52 -18.44 11.76
C HIS A 154 6.09 -16.98 11.47
N ALA A 155 4.83 -16.65 11.71
CA ALA A 155 4.33 -15.28 11.54
C ALA A 155 5.03 -14.28 12.49
N VAL A 156 5.28 -14.67 13.74
CA VAL A 156 6.06 -13.85 14.70
C VAL A 156 7.49 -13.66 14.20
N ALA A 157 8.15 -14.73 13.77
CA ALA A 157 9.52 -14.66 13.24
C ALA A 157 9.59 -13.74 11.99
N LEU A 158 8.63 -13.86 11.07
CA LEU A 158 8.51 -12.99 9.91
C LEU A 158 8.29 -11.52 10.29
N SER A 159 7.50 -11.25 11.32
CA SER A 159 7.26 -9.87 11.79
C SER A 159 8.54 -9.22 12.30
N ILE A 160 9.36 -9.96 13.05
CA ILE A 160 10.66 -9.48 13.54
C ILE A 160 11.63 -9.28 12.36
N ALA A 161 11.72 -10.24 11.46
CA ALA A 161 12.57 -10.15 10.28
C ALA A 161 12.18 -8.96 9.40
N SER A 162 10.89 -8.73 9.16
CA SER A 162 10.37 -7.58 8.40
C SER A 162 10.72 -6.26 9.05
N PHE A 163 10.62 -6.17 10.38
CA PHE A 163 11.02 -4.96 11.10
C PHE A 163 12.51 -4.64 10.92
N LEU A 164 13.38 -5.63 11.03
CA LEU A 164 14.82 -5.47 10.82
C LEU A 164 15.13 -5.11 9.35
N PHE A 165 14.40 -5.70 8.39
CA PHE A 165 14.58 -5.44 6.97
C PHE A 165 14.16 -4.02 6.55
N MET A 166 13.24 -3.38 7.28
CA MET A 166 12.79 -2.01 7.00
C MET A 166 13.93 -0.97 7.07
N VAL A 167 14.94 -1.21 7.94
CA VAL A 167 16.08 -0.28 8.09
C VAL A 167 16.93 -0.21 6.82
N PRO A 168 17.49 -1.32 6.28
CA PRO A 168 18.26 -1.27 5.05
C PRO A 168 17.41 -0.87 3.84
N LEU A 169 16.13 -1.26 3.80
CA LEU A 169 15.20 -0.87 2.75
C LEU A 169 15.01 0.66 2.69
N SER A 170 14.80 1.29 3.84
CA SER A 170 14.62 2.75 3.91
C SER A 170 15.87 3.52 3.48
N ILE A 171 17.06 3.01 3.84
CA ILE A 171 18.34 3.59 3.40
C ILE A 171 18.49 3.43 1.88
N GLY A 172 18.17 2.26 1.34
CA GLY A 172 18.20 2.00 -0.11
C GLY A 172 17.28 2.93 -0.90
N LEU A 173 16.03 3.11 -0.43
CA LEU A 173 15.08 4.04 -1.04
C LEU A 173 15.56 5.50 -0.96
N ALA A 174 16.12 5.92 0.18
CA ALA A 174 16.67 7.26 0.35
C ALA A 174 17.87 7.51 -0.58
N ALA A 175 18.72 6.52 -0.79
CA ALA A 175 19.81 6.59 -1.75
C ALA A 175 19.30 6.69 -3.19
N ALA A 176 18.31 5.87 -3.57
CA ALA A 176 17.72 5.87 -4.91
C ALA A 176 17.04 7.20 -5.28
N THR A 177 16.52 7.95 -4.31
CA THR A 177 15.91 9.27 -4.55
C THR A 177 16.92 10.40 -4.70
N ARG A 178 18.22 10.16 -4.39
CA ARG A 178 19.28 11.19 -4.43
C ARG A 178 20.29 11.00 -5.57
N VAL A 179 20.25 9.87 -6.25
CA VAL A 179 21.08 9.56 -7.42
C VAL A 179 20.35 9.91 -8.71
#